data_11d0eec8beec2e342286b20bc55efe1f
#
_entry.id   11d0eec8beec2e342286b20bc55efe1f
#
_cell.length_a   1.000
_cell.length_b   1.000
_cell.length_c   1.000
_cell.angle_alpha   90.00
_cell.angle_beta   90.00
_cell.angle_gamma   90.00
#
_symmetry.space_group_name_H-M   'P 1'
#
loop_
_entity.id
_entity.type
_entity.pdbx_description
1 polymer ?
#
loop_
_entity_poly.entity_id
_entity_poly.type
_entity_poly.pdbx_seq_one_letter_code
_entity_poly.pdbx_strand_id
1 'polypeptide(L)'
;MGALRKILYKICIVGDGGVGKTTILYQYVDGKFVEDTQLTIGTNFFIKDIILKEFDVSIKLQIWDLGGQDYFAAIRSSFYNGARGIIYAFDLTRLSTFNNLIDWKNEVNNGVTEEFSRVLVGNKLDLINKEDREINLEDVLLMKEQLSVSEYFETSAKNNTGIDNAFRRLAIDIYKSITPKNNRLSSD
;
A
#
# COMPACT_ATOMS: atom_id res chain seq x y z
N MET A 1 -31.78 4.71 7.62
CA MET A 1 -30.43 4.22 7.33
C MET A 1 -29.67 4.16 8.65
N GLY A 2 -29.26 2.98 9.10
CA GLY A 2 -28.45 2.81 10.30
C GLY A 2 -27.08 3.49 10.12
N ALA A 3 -26.48 3.94 11.23
CA ALA A 3 -25.14 4.52 11.18
C ALA A 3 -24.13 3.41 10.86
N LEU A 4 -23.26 3.62 9.84
CA LEU A 4 -22.19 2.68 9.49
C LEU A 4 -21.25 2.46 10.69
N ARG A 5 -20.85 1.23 10.93
CA ARG A 5 -19.84 0.91 11.94
C ARG A 5 -18.51 1.56 11.53
N LYS A 6 -17.94 2.39 12.40
CA LYS A 6 -16.65 3.07 12.15
C LYS A 6 -15.49 2.24 12.68
N ILE A 7 -14.49 2.02 11.85
CA ILE A 7 -13.29 1.23 12.19
C ILE A 7 -12.06 2.05 11.78
N LEU A 8 -10.99 1.94 12.58
CA LEU A 8 -9.72 2.60 12.33
C LEU A 8 -8.66 1.56 12.00
N TYR A 9 -7.95 1.73 10.87
CA TYR A 9 -6.80 0.90 10.53
C TYR A 9 -5.57 1.77 10.27
N LYS A 10 -4.46 1.36 10.87
CA LYS A 10 -3.14 1.87 10.53
C LYS A 10 -2.58 1.05 9.37
N ILE A 11 -2.08 1.72 8.35
CA ILE A 11 -1.36 1.10 7.23
C ILE A 11 -0.08 1.86 6.94
N CYS A 12 0.92 1.18 6.41
CA CYS A 12 2.16 1.80 5.95
C CYS A 12 2.36 1.55 4.45
N ILE A 13 2.93 2.52 3.76
CA ILE A 13 3.43 2.34 2.41
C ILE A 13 4.95 2.36 2.44
N VAL A 14 5.57 1.32 1.87
CA VAL A 14 7.02 1.07 1.90
C VAL A 14 7.56 0.82 0.49
N GLY A 15 8.86 1.00 0.33
CA GLY A 15 9.56 0.87 -0.96
C GLY A 15 10.62 1.96 -1.10
N ASP A 16 11.47 1.85 -2.09
CA ASP A 16 12.64 2.70 -2.31
C ASP A 16 12.31 4.19 -2.46
N GLY A 17 13.33 5.01 -2.32
CA GLY A 17 13.23 6.44 -2.60
C GLY A 17 12.84 6.71 -4.06
N GLY A 18 11.91 7.64 -4.27
CA GLY A 18 11.50 8.08 -5.61
C GLY A 18 10.60 7.11 -6.39
N VAL A 19 10.08 6.01 -5.78
CA VAL A 19 9.08 5.15 -6.44
C VAL A 19 7.69 5.80 -6.53
N GLY A 20 7.49 6.94 -5.84
CA GLY A 20 6.25 7.71 -5.89
C GLY A 20 5.25 7.40 -4.78
N LYS A 21 5.67 6.89 -3.63
CA LYS A 21 4.78 6.62 -2.46
C LYS A 21 3.99 7.86 -2.06
N THR A 22 4.69 8.96 -1.82
CA THR A 22 4.09 10.25 -1.45
C THR A 22 3.15 10.77 -2.54
N THR A 23 3.54 10.64 -3.80
CA THR A 23 2.72 11.07 -4.95
C THR A 23 1.43 10.27 -5.06
N ILE A 24 1.51 8.93 -4.84
CA ILE A 24 0.33 8.07 -4.75
C ILE A 24 -0.62 8.58 -3.66
N LEU A 25 -0.08 8.96 -2.49
CA LEU A 25 -0.90 9.40 -1.37
C LEU A 25 -1.55 10.76 -1.60
N TYR A 26 -0.85 11.73 -2.17
CA TYR A 26 -1.47 12.99 -2.58
C TYR A 26 -2.57 12.77 -3.63
N GLN A 27 -2.33 11.90 -4.60
CA GLN A 27 -3.35 11.55 -5.59
C GLN A 27 -4.55 10.87 -4.93
N TYR A 28 -4.31 9.92 -4.03
CA TYR A 28 -5.36 9.14 -3.36
C TYR A 28 -6.21 9.97 -2.40
N VAL A 29 -5.57 10.81 -1.58
CA VAL A 29 -6.25 11.57 -0.52
C VAL A 29 -6.86 12.86 -1.06
N ASP A 30 -6.07 13.63 -1.82
CA ASP A 30 -6.40 14.99 -2.25
C ASP A 30 -6.83 15.09 -3.71
N GLY A 31 -6.69 14.01 -4.51
CA GLY A 31 -6.93 14.02 -5.95
C GLY A 31 -5.96 14.91 -6.72
N LYS A 32 -4.74 15.06 -6.20
CA LYS A 32 -3.72 15.95 -6.79
C LYS A 32 -2.47 15.18 -7.15
N PHE A 33 -2.03 15.33 -8.38
CA PHE A 33 -0.69 14.91 -8.80
C PHE A 33 0.31 16.04 -8.47
N VAL A 34 1.32 15.71 -7.67
CA VAL A 34 2.42 16.61 -7.32
C VAL A 34 3.67 16.09 -8.03
N GLU A 35 4.13 16.82 -9.05
CA GLU A 35 5.21 16.36 -9.95
C GLU A 35 6.57 16.34 -9.23
N ASP A 36 6.89 17.39 -8.48
CA ASP A 36 8.17 17.56 -7.79
C ASP A 36 8.05 17.23 -6.29
N THR A 37 7.70 15.98 -5.97
CA THR A 37 7.84 15.55 -4.58
C THR A 37 9.31 15.40 -4.24
N GLN A 38 9.80 16.24 -3.32
CA GLN A 38 11.12 16.02 -2.72
C GLN A 38 11.15 14.66 -2.02
N LEU A 39 12.34 14.06 -1.93
CA LEU A 39 12.50 12.81 -1.17
C LEU A 39 11.97 13.00 0.26
N THR A 40 11.08 12.10 0.68
CA THR A 40 10.48 12.17 2.01
C THR A 40 11.54 12.04 3.09
N ILE A 41 11.70 13.10 3.89
CA ILE A 41 12.59 13.11 5.05
C ILE A 41 11.76 12.66 6.26
N GLY A 42 12.06 11.47 6.80
CA GLY A 42 11.31 10.91 7.91
C GLY A 42 10.00 10.27 7.47
N THR A 43 8.87 10.79 7.93
CA THR A 43 7.53 10.24 7.67
C THR A 43 6.50 11.33 7.40
N ASN A 44 5.52 11.03 6.53
CA ASN A 44 4.30 11.82 6.41
C ASN A 44 3.10 10.99 6.88
N PHE A 45 2.03 11.67 7.26
CA PHE A 45 0.82 11.06 7.77
C PHE A 45 -0.40 11.54 7.00
N PHE A 46 -1.23 10.60 6.52
CA PHE A 46 -2.44 10.88 5.76
C PHE A 46 -3.64 10.17 6.38
N ILE A 47 -4.84 10.73 6.16
CA ILE A 47 -6.10 10.13 6.58
C ILE A 47 -7.03 10.04 5.38
N LYS A 48 -7.67 8.88 5.21
CA LYS A 48 -8.72 8.66 4.19
C LYS A 48 -9.82 7.79 4.75
N ASP A 49 -11.07 8.20 4.55
CA ASP A 49 -12.22 7.38 4.86
C ASP A 49 -12.62 6.56 3.62
N ILE A 50 -12.86 5.26 3.83
CA ILE A 50 -13.36 4.32 2.80
C ILE A 50 -14.67 3.71 3.30
N ILE A 51 -15.69 3.71 2.45
CA ILE A 51 -16.94 3.01 2.73
C ILE A 51 -16.94 1.67 2.01
N LEU A 52 -17.01 0.59 2.79
CA LEU A 52 -17.23 -0.77 2.29
C LEU A 52 -18.71 -1.10 2.45
N LYS A 53 -19.49 -0.77 1.42
CA LYS A 53 -20.96 -0.94 1.43
C LYS A 53 -21.36 -2.39 1.65
N GLU A 54 -20.60 -3.32 1.08
CA GLU A 54 -20.80 -4.77 1.18
C GLU A 54 -20.67 -5.33 2.60
N PHE A 55 -20.13 -4.53 3.53
CA PHE A 55 -19.94 -4.91 4.94
C PHE A 55 -20.59 -3.93 5.92
N ASP A 56 -21.32 -2.93 5.43
CA ASP A 56 -21.93 -1.85 6.22
C ASP A 56 -20.94 -1.14 7.17
N VAL A 57 -19.70 -0.93 6.71
CA VAL A 57 -18.64 -0.30 7.50
C VAL A 57 -18.04 0.91 6.81
N SER A 58 -17.64 1.89 7.63
CA SER A 58 -16.77 3.00 7.25
C SER A 58 -15.40 2.80 7.90
N ILE A 59 -14.37 2.67 7.09
CA ILE A 59 -12.98 2.46 7.54
C ILE A 59 -12.24 3.78 7.40
N LYS A 60 -11.68 4.26 8.51
CA LYS A 60 -10.71 5.35 8.52
C LYS A 60 -9.31 4.77 8.41
N LEU A 61 -8.63 5.01 7.29
CA LEU A 61 -7.23 4.65 7.10
C LEU A 61 -6.33 5.74 7.65
N GLN A 62 -5.46 5.38 8.58
CA GLN A 62 -4.28 6.15 8.99
C GLN A 62 -3.10 5.63 8.18
N ILE A 63 -2.61 6.44 7.24
CA ILE A 63 -1.62 6.02 6.26
C ILE A 63 -0.28 6.68 6.59
N TRP A 64 0.74 5.87 6.83
CA TRP A 64 2.08 6.30 7.12
C TRP A 64 2.94 6.15 5.86
N ASP A 65 3.39 7.28 5.32
CA ASP A 65 4.35 7.38 4.22
C ASP A 65 5.76 7.40 4.79
N LEU A 66 6.49 6.33 4.59
CA LEU A 66 7.83 6.17 5.17
C LEU A 66 8.91 6.52 4.14
N GLY A 67 9.87 7.35 4.55
CA GLY A 67 11.04 7.70 3.73
C GLY A 67 11.79 6.44 3.28
N GLY A 68 12.01 6.33 1.96
CA GLY A 68 12.57 5.12 1.34
C GLY A 68 14.10 5.03 1.36
N GLN A 69 14.80 5.95 2.02
CA GLN A 69 16.27 5.94 2.08
C GLN A 69 16.76 5.03 3.22
N ASP A 70 17.88 4.33 2.98
CA ASP A 70 18.43 3.32 3.90
C ASP A 70 18.77 3.87 5.28
N TYR A 71 19.26 5.09 5.37
CA TYR A 71 19.63 5.69 6.66
C TYR A 71 18.44 5.92 7.61
N PHE A 72 17.20 5.85 7.10
CA PHE A 72 16.00 5.89 7.94
C PHE A 72 15.54 4.51 8.45
N ALA A 73 16.18 3.42 8.04
CA ALA A 73 15.74 2.05 8.39
C ALA A 73 15.56 1.83 9.90
N ALA A 74 16.50 2.33 10.71
CA ALA A 74 16.45 2.21 12.17
C ALA A 74 15.24 2.92 12.79
N ILE A 75 14.78 4.01 12.17
CA ILE A 75 13.65 4.81 12.67
C ILE A 75 12.32 4.21 12.16
N ARG A 76 12.30 3.69 10.93
CA ARG A 76 11.09 3.11 10.33
C ARG A 76 10.49 1.97 11.14
N SER A 77 11.33 1.15 11.78
CA SER A 77 10.86 0.01 12.58
C SER A 77 9.82 0.40 13.64
N SER A 78 9.98 1.58 14.26
CA SER A 78 9.02 2.09 15.25
C SER A 78 7.65 2.44 14.65
N PHE A 79 7.60 2.77 13.36
CA PHE A 79 6.36 3.11 12.67
C PHE A 79 5.57 1.90 12.20
N TYR A 80 6.16 0.71 12.14
CA TYR A 80 5.43 -0.51 11.78
C TYR A 80 4.54 -1.04 12.89
N ASN A 81 4.83 -0.68 14.15
CA ASN A 81 4.04 -1.16 15.28
C ASN A 81 2.57 -0.77 15.14
N GLY A 82 1.67 -1.75 15.31
CA GLY A 82 0.22 -1.59 15.17
C GLY A 82 -0.28 -1.45 13.72
N ALA A 83 0.58 -1.59 12.71
CA ALA A 83 0.15 -1.61 11.32
C ALA A 83 -0.66 -2.89 11.03
N ARG A 84 -1.83 -2.72 10.44
CA ARG A 84 -2.72 -3.80 9.98
C ARG A 84 -2.62 -4.07 8.49
N GLY A 85 -1.98 -3.17 7.76
CA GLY A 85 -1.76 -3.32 6.33
C GLY A 85 -0.49 -2.68 5.85
N ILE A 86 0.12 -3.31 4.84
CA ILE A 86 1.33 -2.83 4.18
C ILE A 86 1.10 -2.77 2.66
N ILE A 87 1.48 -1.65 2.06
CA ILE A 87 1.59 -1.50 0.62
C ILE A 87 3.08 -1.53 0.27
N TYR A 88 3.52 -2.56 -0.44
CA TYR A 88 4.84 -2.60 -1.04
C TYR A 88 4.78 -1.89 -2.39
N ALA A 89 5.57 -0.82 -2.56
CA ALA A 89 5.57 -0.02 -3.77
C ALA A 89 6.94 -0.06 -4.47
N PHE A 90 6.93 -0.26 -5.78
CA PHE A 90 8.11 -0.18 -6.64
C PHE A 90 7.80 0.66 -7.88
N ASP A 91 8.85 1.05 -8.59
CA ASP A 91 8.78 1.84 -9.82
C ASP A 91 8.91 0.89 -11.02
N LEU A 92 7.88 0.82 -11.84
CA LEU A 92 7.83 -0.05 -13.04
C LEU A 92 8.97 0.23 -14.03
N THR A 93 9.56 1.43 -13.99
CA THR A 93 10.68 1.84 -14.85
C THR A 93 12.06 1.52 -14.27
N ARG A 94 12.13 0.96 -13.04
CA ARG A 94 13.39 0.72 -12.33
C ARG A 94 13.42 -0.66 -11.70
N LEU A 95 14.04 -1.63 -12.40
CA LEU A 95 14.16 -3.03 -11.94
C LEU A 95 14.81 -3.14 -10.53
N SER A 96 15.75 -2.27 -10.18
CA SER A 96 16.39 -2.28 -8.87
C SER A 96 15.38 -2.13 -7.73
N THR A 97 14.37 -1.26 -7.88
CA THR A 97 13.33 -1.04 -6.86
C THR A 97 12.39 -2.24 -6.68
N PHE A 98 12.25 -3.05 -7.73
CA PHE A 98 11.52 -4.31 -7.68
C PHE A 98 12.32 -5.38 -6.93
N ASN A 99 13.62 -5.50 -7.23
CA ASN A 99 14.50 -6.47 -6.58
C ASN A 99 14.63 -6.18 -5.07
N ASN A 100 14.67 -4.92 -4.66
CA ASN A 100 14.79 -4.50 -3.26
C ASN A 100 13.54 -4.79 -2.42
N LEU A 101 12.42 -5.23 -3.02
CA LEU A 101 11.18 -5.56 -2.29
C LEU A 101 11.38 -6.66 -1.23
N ILE A 102 12.33 -7.55 -1.42
CA ILE A 102 12.66 -8.60 -0.44
C ILE A 102 13.27 -8.00 0.83
N ASP A 103 14.13 -6.99 0.69
CA ASP A 103 14.71 -6.30 1.83
C ASP A 103 13.63 -5.51 2.60
N TRP A 104 12.71 -4.87 1.88
CA TRP A 104 11.54 -4.23 2.46
C TRP A 104 10.65 -5.22 3.23
N LYS A 105 10.42 -6.43 2.68
CA LYS A 105 9.71 -7.49 3.39
C LYS A 105 10.39 -7.86 4.70
N ASN A 106 11.71 -8.05 4.68
CA ASN A 106 12.48 -8.41 5.86
C ASN A 106 12.40 -7.31 6.92
N GLU A 107 12.55 -6.04 6.52
CA GLU A 107 12.43 -4.90 7.42
C GLU A 107 11.03 -4.83 8.06
N VAL A 108 9.97 -4.94 7.26
CA VAL A 108 8.57 -4.91 7.73
C VAL A 108 8.30 -6.06 8.71
N ASN A 109 8.72 -7.29 8.37
CA ASN A 109 8.49 -8.46 9.22
C ASN A 109 9.20 -8.35 10.58
N ASN A 110 10.33 -7.64 10.65
CA ASN A 110 11.04 -7.38 11.91
C ASN A 110 10.36 -6.28 12.76
N GLY A 111 9.56 -5.40 12.14
CA GLY A 111 8.94 -4.26 12.82
C GLY A 111 7.45 -4.42 13.14
N VAL A 112 6.71 -5.25 12.38
CA VAL A 112 5.29 -5.53 12.64
C VAL A 112 5.16 -6.69 13.60
N THR A 113 4.42 -6.47 14.68
CA THR A 113 4.24 -7.48 15.75
C THR A 113 2.94 -8.27 15.62
N GLU A 114 2.02 -7.81 14.79
CA GLU A 114 0.68 -8.37 14.65
C GLU A 114 0.46 -8.92 13.22
N GLU A 115 -0.57 -9.76 13.06
CA GLU A 115 -0.98 -10.20 11.72
C GLU A 115 -1.43 -9.00 10.88
N PHE A 116 -0.97 -8.92 9.63
CA PHE A 116 -1.24 -7.83 8.72
C PHE A 116 -1.47 -8.29 7.29
N SER A 117 -2.33 -7.55 6.57
CA SER A 117 -2.59 -7.76 5.15
C SER A 117 -1.59 -7.00 4.28
N ARG A 118 -1.37 -7.49 3.04
CA ARG A 118 -0.34 -6.94 2.14
C ARG A 118 -0.85 -6.86 0.72
N VAL A 119 -0.49 -5.79 0.02
CA VAL A 119 -0.65 -5.65 -1.43
C VAL A 119 0.63 -5.14 -2.07
N LEU A 120 0.82 -5.44 -3.35
CA LEU A 120 1.95 -4.99 -4.16
C LEU A 120 1.48 -3.95 -5.17
N VAL A 121 2.24 -2.87 -5.32
CA VAL A 121 1.95 -1.76 -6.22
C VAL A 121 3.16 -1.46 -7.10
N GLY A 122 3.01 -1.63 -8.41
CA GLY A 122 3.95 -1.13 -9.42
C GLY A 122 3.47 0.23 -9.92
N ASN A 123 4.19 1.29 -9.57
CA ASN A 123 3.82 2.67 -9.90
C ASN A 123 4.54 3.17 -11.16
N LYS A 124 4.10 4.31 -11.67
CA LYS A 124 4.57 4.99 -12.89
C LYS A 124 4.21 4.24 -14.18
N LEU A 125 3.04 3.62 -14.18
CA LEU A 125 2.50 2.92 -15.35
C LEU A 125 2.42 3.82 -16.59
N ASP A 126 2.22 5.12 -16.39
CA ASP A 126 2.19 6.14 -17.45
C ASP A 126 3.52 6.30 -18.22
N LEU A 127 4.62 5.82 -17.66
CA LEU A 127 5.96 5.87 -18.26
C LEU A 127 6.37 4.55 -18.93
N ILE A 128 5.53 3.51 -18.86
CA ILE A 128 5.85 2.20 -19.43
C ILE A 128 5.42 2.11 -20.89
N ASN A 129 6.39 1.84 -21.77
CA ASN A 129 6.15 1.33 -23.11
C ASN A 129 6.15 -0.19 -23.06
N LYS A 130 5.14 -0.83 -23.66
CA LYS A 130 4.99 -2.29 -23.62
C LYS A 130 6.19 -3.05 -24.21
N GLU A 131 6.90 -2.43 -25.13
CA GLU A 131 8.07 -3.02 -25.84
C GLU A 131 9.34 -2.98 -24.99
N ASP A 132 9.45 -2.04 -24.03
CA ASP A 132 10.65 -1.81 -23.22
C ASP A 132 10.48 -2.24 -21.74
N ARG A 133 9.48 -3.07 -21.45
CA ARG A 133 9.17 -3.46 -20.09
C ARG A 133 10.17 -4.49 -19.55
N GLU A 134 11.05 -4.09 -18.63
CA GLU A 134 12.03 -4.97 -17.98
C GLU A 134 11.38 -5.93 -16.96
N ILE A 135 10.35 -5.48 -16.25
CA ILE A 135 9.65 -6.27 -15.22
C ILE A 135 8.45 -6.95 -15.87
N ASN A 136 8.56 -8.23 -16.15
CA ASN A 136 7.48 -9.00 -16.76
C ASN A 136 6.47 -9.53 -15.72
N LEU A 137 5.34 -10.04 -16.19
CA LEU A 137 4.28 -10.52 -15.32
C LEU A 137 4.68 -11.79 -14.53
N GLU A 138 5.51 -12.64 -15.09
CA GLU A 138 5.98 -13.87 -14.42
C GLU A 138 6.82 -13.51 -13.20
N ASP A 139 7.75 -12.55 -13.34
CA ASP A 139 8.55 -12.05 -12.22
C ASP A 139 7.67 -11.46 -11.13
N VAL A 140 6.63 -10.71 -11.51
CA VAL A 140 5.66 -10.13 -10.55
C VAL A 140 4.90 -11.22 -9.82
N LEU A 141 4.48 -12.29 -10.48
CA LEU A 141 3.77 -13.39 -9.84
C LEU A 141 4.67 -14.12 -8.82
N LEU A 142 5.94 -14.35 -9.16
CA LEU A 142 6.92 -14.90 -8.23
C LEU A 142 7.15 -13.98 -7.02
N MET A 143 7.33 -12.69 -7.26
CA MET A 143 7.49 -11.71 -6.20
C MET A 143 6.24 -11.65 -5.29
N LYS A 144 5.06 -11.73 -5.87
CA LYS A 144 3.78 -11.77 -5.16
C LYS A 144 3.73 -12.92 -4.15
N GLU A 145 4.19 -14.12 -4.55
CA GLU A 145 4.30 -15.27 -3.65
C GLU A 145 5.36 -15.05 -2.57
N GLN A 146 6.54 -14.58 -2.96
CA GLN A 146 7.64 -14.31 -2.03
C GLN A 146 7.24 -13.28 -0.95
N LEU A 147 6.54 -12.22 -1.32
CA LEU A 147 6.05 -11.20 -0.40
C LEU A 147 4.81 -11.66 0.38
N SER A 148 4.16 -12.76 -0.02
CA SER A 148 2.88 -13.22 0.52
C SER A 148 1.79 -12.15 0.42
N VAL A 149 1.73 -11.40 -0.68
CA VAL A 149 0.73 -10.38 -0.92
C VAL A 149 -0.54 -10.97 -1.54
N SER A 150 -1.69 -10.42 -1.19
CA SER A 150 -2.99 -10.90 -1.69
C SER A 150 -3.21 -10.54 -3.16
N GLU A 151 -2.73 -9.36 -3.59
CA GLU A 151 -2.98 -8.84 -4.93
C GLU A 151 -1.88 -7.88 -5.39
N TYR A 152 -1.75 -7.74 -6.71
CA TYR A 152 -0.86 -6.81 -7.38
C TYR A 152 -1.65 -5.79 -8.19
N PHE A 153 -1.22 -4.53 -8.16
CA PHE A 153 -1.81 -3.44 -8.91
C PHE A 153 -0.75 -2.63 -9.64
N GLU A 154 -1.00 -2.36 -10.91
CA GLU A 154 -0.25 -1.34 -11.63
C GLU A 154 -0.94 0.00 -11.46
N THR A 155 -0.17 1.02 -11.10
CA THR A 155 -0.70 2.34 -10.77
C THR A 155 0.03 3.43 -11.53
N SER A 156 -0.71 4.50 -11.81
CA SER A 156 -0.14 5.78 -12.19
C SER A 156 -0.70 6.87 -11.28
N ALA A 157 0.16 7.46 -10.47
CA ALA A 157 -0.24 8.61 -9.66
C ALA A 157 -0.56 9.82 -10.54
N LYS A 158 0.08 9.92 -11.73
CA LYS A 158 -0.16 10.99 -12.69
C LYS A 158 -1.55 10.90 -13.32
N ASN A 159 -1.95 9.70 -13.73
CA ASN A 159 -3.21 9.46 -14.44
C ASN A 159 -4.34 8.99 -13.50
N ASN A 160 -4.10 8.91 -12.20
CA ASN A 160 -5.03 8.39 -11.19
C ASN A 160 -5.54 6.98 -11.53
N THR A 161 -4.65 6.09 -11.95
CA THR A 161 -4.99 4.73 -12.37
C THR A 161 -4.63 3.73 -11.27
N GLY A 162 -5.51 2.78 -10.96
CA GLY A 162 -5.27 1.61 -10.10
C GLY A 162 -5.15 1.89 -8.60
N ILE A 163 -5.00 3.14 -8.17
CA ILE A 163 -4.72 3.52 -6.77
C ILE A 163 -5.89 3.14 -5.85
N ASP A 164 -7.10 3.58 -6.16
CA ASP A 164 -8.28 3.28 -5.33
C ASP A 164 -8.49 1.77 -5.17
N ASN A 165 -8.24 0.98 -6.22
CA ASN A 165 -8.37 -0.48 -6.17
C ASN A 165 -7.38 -1.10 -5.19
N ALA A 166 -6.12 -0.64 -5.16
CA ALA A 166 -5.10 -1.14 -4.25
C ALA A 166 -5.47 -0.87 -2.77
N PHE A 167 -5.86 0.36 -2.45
CA PHE A 167 -6.26 0.73 -1.08
C PHE A 167 -7.55 0.04 -0.66
N ARG A 168 -8.54 -0.04 -1.54
CA ARG A 168 -9.80 -0.74 -1.28
C ARG A 168 -9.56 -2.22 -1.02
N ARG A 169 -8.74 -2.89 -1.85
CA ARG A 169 -8.40 -4.30 -1.65
C ARG A 169 -7.73 -4.52 -0.30
N LEU A 170 -6.72 -3.72 0.04
CA LEU A 170 -6.06 -3.81 1.34
C LEU A 170 -7.04 -3.64 2.50
N ALA A 171 -7.93 -2.64 2.43
CA ALA A 171 -8.94 -2.40 3.47
C ALA A 171 -9.90 -3.59 3.64
N ILE A 172 -10.32 -4.23 2.54
CA ILE A 172 -11.15 -5.45 2.56
C ILE A 172 -10.39 -6.62 3.21
N ASP A 173 -9.13 -6.82 2.84
CA ASP A 173 -8.33 -7.93 3.36
C ASP A 173 -8.09 -7.77 4.87
N ILE A 174 -7.78 -6.55 5.34
CA ILE A 174 -7.68 -6.25 6.77
C ILE A 174 -9.01 -6.52 7.47
N TYR A 175 -10.13 -6.04 6.93
CA TYR A 175 -11.45 -6.26 7.52
C TYR A 175 -11.76 -7.74 7.67
N LYS A 176 -11.48 -8.52 6.62
CA LYS A 176 -11.72 -9.97 6.61
C LYS A 176 -10.82 -10.74 7.57
N SER A 177 -9.56 -10.32 7.77
CA SER A 177 -8.63 -11.00 8.67
C SER A 177 -8.99 -10.79 10.14
N ILE A 178 -9.46 -9.58 10.50
CA ILE A 178 -9.74 -9.20 11.90
C ILE A 178 -11.16 -9.57 12.32
N THR A 179 -12.12 -9.61 11.37
CA THR A 179 -13.52 -9.87 11.71
C THR A 179 -13.81 -11.36 11.75
N PRO A 180 -14.25 -11.93 12.89
CA PRO A 180 -14.62 -13.34 12.99
C PRO A 180 -15.67 -13.74 11.95
N LYS A 181 -15.59 -14.96 11.43
CA LYS A 181 -16.51 -15.48 10.39
C LYS A 181 -17.99 -15.35 10.77
N ASN A 182 -18.33 -15.44 12.05
CA ASN A 182 -19.71 -15.36 12.55
C ASN A 182 -20.36 -13.97 12.42
N ASN A 183 -19.56 -12.89 12.29
CA ASN A 183 -20.08 -11.53 12.07
C ASN A 183 -20.15 -11.15 10.58
N ARG A 184 -19.84 -12.08 9.68
CA ARG A 184 -19.89 -11.85 8.23
C ARG A 184 -21.25 -12.19 7.61
N LEU A 185 -22.12 -12.89 8.38
CA LEU A 185 -23.41 -13.41 7.93
C LEU A 185 -24.56 -12.86 8.80
N SER A 186 -24.77 -11.54 8.77
CA SER A 186 -26.03 -10.96 9.22
C SER A 186 -26.47 -9.89 8.21
N SER A 187 -26.76 -10.34 7.01
CA SER A 187 -27.56 -9.62 6.02
C SER A 187 -28.17 -10.66 5.08
N ASP A 188 -29.15 -11.39 5.61
CA ASP A 188 -30.23 -11.96 4.83
C ASP A 188 -31.44 -11.04 4.90
#